data_43e14502c3f1bfd202f4b7ee12dce882
#
_entry.id   43e14502c3f1bfd202f4b7ee12dce882
#
_cell.length_a   1.000
_cell.length_b   1.000
_cell.length_c   1.000
_cell.angle_alpha   90.00
_cell.angle_beta   90.00
_cell.angle_gamma   90.00
#
_symmetry.space_group_name_H-M   'P 1'
#
loop_
_entity.id
_entity.type
_entity.pdbx_description
1 polymer ?
#
loop_
_entity_poly.entity_id
_entity_poly.type
_entity_poly.pdbx_seq_one_letter_code
_entity_poly.pdbx_strand_id
1 'polypeptide(L)'
;MAKILLVEDEVNIASFIERGLQEFGHTVSVAYNGADGWQLAHDEPFDLLVLDIIMPKMNGLDLCRQYRQLYGYDSPVIMLTAL
;
A
#
# COMPACT_ATOMS: atom_id res chain seq x y z
N MET A 1 16.07 -6.49 0.88
CA MET A 1 14.71 -7.06 0.89
C MET A 1 13.83 -6.18 1.75
N ALA A 2 12.72 -5.72 1.21
CA ALA A 2 11.79 -4.86 1.93
C ALA A 2 10.46 -5.57 2.17
N LYS A 3 9.78 -5.19 3.24
CA LYS A 3 8.41 -5.61 3.51
C LYS A 3 7.49 -4.49 3.04
N ILE A 4 6.68 -4.79 2.02
CA ILE A 4 5.90 -3.79 1.30
C ILE A 4 4.41 -4.06 1.47
N LEU A 5 3.65 -3.01 1.77
CA LEU A 5 2.19 -3.04 1.74
C LEU A 5 1.73 -2.41 0.43
N LEU A 6 0.98 -3.17 -0.35
CA LEU A 6 0.39 -2.69 -1.60
C LEU A 6 -1.12 -2.60 -1.41
N VAL A 7 -1.69 -1.42 -1.63
CA VAL A 7 -3.13 -1.19 -1.55
C VAL A 7 -3.62 -0.77 -2.93
N GLU A 8 -4.33 -1.66 -3.59
CA GLU A 8 -4.80 -1.48 -4.97
C GLU A 8 -6.10 -2.27 -5.14
N ASP A 9 -7.17 -1.62 -5.58
CA ASP A 9 -8.49 -2.25 -5.71
C ASP A 9 -8.66 -3.08 -6.98
N GLU A 10 -7.85 -2.83 -8.01
CA GLU A 10 -7.88 -3.61 -9.25
C GLU A 10 -7.00 -4.85 -9.08
N VAL A 11 -7.65 -6.02 -9.01
CA VAL A 11 -6.98 -7.28 -8.65
C VAL A 11 -5.85 -7.64 -9.63
N ASN A 12 -6.06 -7.43 -10.93
CA ASN A 12 -5.05 -7.79 -11.93
C ASN A 12 -3.82 -6.89 -11.83
N ILE A 13 -4.04 -5.60 -11.58
CA ILE A 13 -2.93 -4.65 -11.39
C ILE A 13 -2.17 -4.99 -10.12
N ALA A 14 -2.89 -5.26 -9.04
CA ALA A 14 -2.28 -5.64 -7.77
C ALA A 14 -1.42 -6.90 -7.92
N SER A 15 -1.93 -7.91 -8.61
CA SER A 15 -1.22 -9.16 -8.84
C SER A 15 0.05 -8.92 -9.68
N PHE A 16 -0.03 -8.09 -10.69
CA PHE A 16 1.11 -7.77 -11.52
C PHE A 16 2.22 -7.08 -10.72
N ILE A 17 1.86 -6.09 -9.93
CA ILE A 17 2.82 -5.35 -9.10
C ILE A 17 3.41 -6.27 -8.03
N GLU A 18 2.57 -7.05 -7.38
CA GLU A 18 3.00 -7.99 -6.34
C GLU A 18 4.07 -8.94 -6.88
N ARG A 19 3.80 -9.56 -8.04
CA ARG A 19 4.75 -10.50 -8.63
C ARG A 19 6.05 -9.82 -9.03
N GLY A 20 5.98 -8.61 -9.59
CA GLY A 20 7.16 -7.87 -9.95
C GLY A 20 8.05 -7.54 -8.76
N LEU A 21 7.44 -7.11 -7.66
CA LEU A 21 8.20 -6.79 -6.45
C LEU A 21 8.80 -8.05 -5.82
N GLN A 22 8.06 -9.16 -5.84
CA GLN A 22 8.55 -10.43 -5.32
C GLN A 22 9.75 -10.95 -6.11
N GLU A 23 9.79 -10.72 -7.41
CA GLU A 23 10.92 -11.11 -8.24
C GLU A 23 12.21 -10.40 -7.83
N PHE A 24 12.11 -9.22 -7.25
CA PHE A 24 13.26 -8.49 -6.72
C PHE A 24 13.55 -8.82 -5.26
N GLY A 25 12.92 -9.85 -4.72
CA GLY A 25 13.23 -10.33 -3.38
C GLY A 25 12.44 -9.67 -2.26
N HIS A 26 11.43 -8.87 -2.58
CA HIS A 26 10.61 -8.21 -1.55
C HIS A 26 9.48 -9.10 -1.07
N THR A 27 9.07 -8.89 0.17
CA THR A 27 7.86 -9.50 0.72
C THR A 27 6.72 -8.51 0.56
N VAL A 28 5.60 -8.96 -0.01
CA VAL A 28 4.48 -8.08 -0.33
C VAL A 28 3.20 -8.58 0.31
N SER A 29 2.51 -7.70 1.03
CA SER A 29 1.14 -7.94 1.50
C SER A 29 0.22 -7.05 0.68
N VAL A 30 -0.91 -7.60 0.24
CA VAL A 30 -1.85 -6.89 -0.62
C VAL A 30 -3.16 -6.67 0.09
N ALA A 31 -3.66 -5.44 0.01
CA ALA A 31 -5.02 -5.10 0.40
C ALA A 31 -5.74 -4.52 -0.81
N TYR A 32 -7.03 -4.80 -0.93
CA TYR A 32 -7.81 -4.42 -2.12
C TYR A 32 -8.74 -3.23 -1.86
N ASN A 33 -8.65 -2.64 -0.70
CA ASN A 33 -9.38 -1.43 -0.34
C ASN A 33 -8.66 -0.68 0.78
N GLY A 34 -9.06 0.56 1.01
CA GLY A 34 -8.40 1.40 2.00
C GLY A 34 -8.56 0.90 3.44
N ALA A 35 -9.73 0.34 3.77
CA ALA A 35 -9.98 -0.14 5.12
C ALA A 35 -9.07 -1.33 5.47
N ASP A 36 -8.96 -2.29 4.57
CA ASP A 36 -8.07 -3.44 4.76
C ASP A 36 -6.61 -3.01 4.74
N GLY A 37 -6.26 -2.06 3.88
CA GLY A 37 -4.91 -1.50 3.84
C GLY A 37 -4.54 -0.82 5.15
N TRP A 38 -5.46 -0.03 5.69
CA TRP A 38 -5.25 0.62 6.98
C TRP A 38 -5.05 -0.41 8.10
N GLN A 39 -5.87 -1.47 8.10
CA GLN A 39 -5.78 -2.51 9.11
C GLN A 39 -4.41 -3.18 9.09
N LEU A 40 -3.92 -3.54 7.90
CA LEU A 40 -2.60 -4.14 7.76
C LEU A 40 -1.49 -3.17 8.18
N ALA A 41 -1.59 -1.91 7.77
CA ALA A 41 -0.59 -0.91 8.13
C ALA A 41 -0.55 -0.67 9.64
N HIS A 42 -1.69 -0.82 10.31
CA HIS A 42 -1.80 -0.65 11.76
C HIS A 42 -1.27 -1.88 12.50
N ASP A 43 -1.52 -3.08 11.97
CA ASP A 43 -1.22 -4.33 12.67
C ASP A 43 0.25 -4.72 12.61
N GLU A 44 0.97 -4.33 11.56
CA GLU A 44 2.36 -4.74 11.40
C GLU A 44 3.17 -3.65 10.70
N PRO A 45 4.50 -3.63 10.95
CA PRO A 45 5.36 -2.63 10.33
C PRO A 45 5.67 -2.98 8.88
N PHE A 46 5.75 -1.93 8.04
CA PHE A 46 6.17 -2.05 6.65
C PHE A 46 7.31 -1.10 6.35
N ASP A 47 8.19 -1.50 5.44
CA ASP A 47 9.30 -0.65 5.01
C ASP A 47 8.86 0.34 3.93
N LEU A 48 7.80 0.00 3.19
CA LEU A 48 7.30 0.82 2.10
C LEU A 48 5.80 0.58 1.94
N LEU A 49 5.04 1.66 1.71
CA LEU A 49 3.64 1.58 1.33
C LEU A 49 3.48 2.03 -0.12
N VAL A 50 2.79 1.22 -0.91
CA VAL A 50 2.43 1.55 -2.30
C VAL A 50 0.91 1.63 -2.35
N LEU A 51 0.39 2.83 -2.56
CA LEU A 51 -1.04 3.11 -2.42
C LEU A 51 -1.63 3.63 -3.72
N ASP A 52 -2.74 3.04 -4.16
CA ASP A 52 -3.54 3.59 -5.24
C ASP A 52 -4.30 4.80 -4.72
N ILE A 53 -4.25 5.91 -5.47
CA ILE A 53 -4.96 7.13 -5.08
C ILE A 53 -6.46 6.94 -5.26
N ILE A 54 -6.87 6.33 -6.37
CA ILE A 54 -8.30 6.23 -6.73
C ILE A 54 -8.87 4.90 -6.28
N MET A 55 -9.53 4.91 -5.14
CA MET A 55 -10.23 3.75 -4.60
C MET A 55 -11.56 4.19 -4.00
N PRO A 56 -12.58 3.33 -4.02
CA PRO A 56 -13.85 3.66 -3.38
C PRO A 56 -13.68 3.80 -1.85
N LYS A 57 -14.46 4.67 -1.25
CA LYS A 57 -14.50 4.96 0.19
C LYS A 57 -13.25 5.69 0.67
N MET A 58 -12.21 4.98 1.07
CA MET A 58 -10.96 5.60 1.52
C MET A 58 -9.92 5.50 0.41
N ASN A 59 -9.56 6.63 -0.19
CA ASN A 59 -8.53 6.66 -1.23
C ASN A 59 -7.12 6.67 -0.62
N GLY A 60 -6.11 6.51 -1.48
CA GLY A 60 -4.73 6.42 -1.04
C GLY A 60 -4.22 7.67 -0.32
N LEU A 61 -4.72 8.85 -0.71
CA LEU A 61 -4.32 10.09 -0.04
C LEU A 61 -4.83 10.13 1.40
N ASP A 62 -6.08 9.71 1.62
CA ASP A 62 -6.65 9.66 2.96
C ASP A 62 -5.90 8.65 3.84
N LEU A 63 -5.61 7.49 3.30
CA LEU A 63 -4.86 6.47 4.02
C LEU A 63 -3.46 6.98 4.39
N CYS A 64 -2.78 7.61 3.45
CA CYS A 64 -1.46 8.17 3.69
C CYS A 64 -1.49 9.22 4.79
N ARG A 65 -2.50 10.10 4.75
CA ARG A 65 -2.65 11.15 5.74
C ARG A 65 -2.81 10.57 7.15
N GLN A 66 -3.68 9.56 7.30
CA GLN A 66 -3.89 8.90 8.58
C GLN A 66 -2.63 8.17 9.05
N TYR A 67 -1.95 7.51 8.13
CA TYR A 67 -0.71 6.81 8.45
C TYR A 67 0.35 7.77 8.97
N ARG A 68 0.52 8.93 8.32
CA ARG A 68 1.48 9.95 8.73
C ARG A 68 1.16 10.54 10.10
N GLN A 69 -0.13 10.70 10.41
CA GLN A 69 -0.54 11.22 11.71
C GLN A 69 -0.14 10.28 12.86
N LEU A 70 -0.20 8.97 12.63
CA LEU A 70 0.10 7.99 13.68
C LEU A 70 1.57 7.56 13.69
N TYR A 71 2.18 7.42 12.54
CA TYR A 71 3.50 6.80 12.42
C TYR A 71 4.60 7.72 11.87
N GLY A 72 4.25 8.95 11.54
CA GLY A 72 5.22 9.91 11.04
C GLY A 72 5.71 9.58 9.63
N TYR A 73 6.98 9.83 9.37
CA TYR A 73 7.55 9.78 8.02
C TYR A 73 8.65 8.74 7.86
N ASP A 74 8.76 7.79 8.77
CA ASP A 74 9.85 6.80 8.75
C ASP A 74 9.74 5.84 7.57
N SER A 75 8.52 5.46 7.19
CA SER A 75 8.32 4.58 6.02
C SER A 75 7.93 5.42 4.82
N PRO A 76 8.63 5.28 3.69
CA PRO A 76 8.23 5.98 2.48
C PRO A 76 6.90 5.46 1.93
N VAL A 77 6.19 6.34 1.24
CA VAL A 77 4.91 6.03 0.60
C VAL A 77 4.99 6.43 -0.86
N ILE A 78 4.64 5.49 -1.74
CA ILE A 78 4.55 5.75 -3.18
C ILE A 78 3.08 5.74 -3.56
N MET A 79 2.66 6.78 -4.31
CA MET A 79 1.29 6.88 -4.80
C MET A 79 1.22 6.41 -6.24
N LEU A 80 0.20 5.62 -6.55
CA LEU A 80 -0.10 5.20 -7.91
C LEU A 80 -1.30 5.99 -8.41
N THR A 81 -1.22 6.48 -9.65
CA THR A 81 -2.35 7.14 -10.29
C THR A 81 -2.73 6.38 -11.55
N ALA A 82 -4.01 6.22 -11.78
CA ALA A 82 -4.53 5.68 -13.03
C ALA A 82 -4.72 6.86 -14.00
N LEU A 83 -3.84 6.97 -14.94
CA LEU A 83 -3.95 8.00 -15.98
C LEU A 83 -4.37 7.39 -17.30
#